data_15fc606378af155486f10ac01a7836f6
#
_entry.id   15fc606378af155486f10ac01a7836f6
#
_cell.length_a   1.000
_cell.length_b   1.000
_cell.length_c   1.000
_cell.angle_alpha   90.00
_cell.angle_beta   90.00
_cell.angle_gamma   90.00
#
_symmetry.space_group_name_H-M   'P 1'
#
loop_
_entity.id
_entity.type
_entity.pdbx_description
1 polymer ?
#
loop_
_entity_poly.entity_id
_entity_poly.type
_entity_poly.pdbx_seq_one_letter_code
_entity_poly.pdbx_strand_id
1 'polypeptide(L)'
;MPLGIVAGGLLAALDGRYVRPAPGGDLLRNPEMLPTGRNLHGMDPFRMPSRHAVKDGFVQAQKLLDRHRADSGEWPQTVAMVLWGTDNLKSEGGPLSQALALMGAKP
;
A
#
# COMPACT_ATOMS: atom_id res chain seq x y z
N MET A 1 -17.46 -13.13 -3.88
CA MET A 1 -17.61 -11.66 -4.01
C MET A 1 -19.03 -11.36 -4.47
N PRO A 2 -19.77 -10.52 -3.78
CA PRO A 2 -21.13 -10.21 -4.22
C PRO A 2 -21.08 -9.35 -5.49
N LEU A 3 -21.21 -10.00 -6.65
CA LEU A 3 -21.39 -9.34 -7.96
C LEU A 3 -22.51 -8.30 -7.91
N GLY A 4 -23.50 -8.48 -7.02
CA GLY A 4 -24.59 -7.53 -6.84
C GLY A 4 -24.19 -6.12 -6.39
N ILE A 5 -23.08 -5.96 -5.69
CA ILE A 5 -22.62 -4.61 -5.27
C ILE A 5 -21.96 -3.85 -6.44
N VAL A 6 -21.15 -4.54 -7.24
CA VAL A 6 -20.53 -3.96 -8.42
C VAL A 6 -21.59 -3.62 -9.47
N ALA A 7 -22.47 -4.58 -9.77
CA ALA A 7 -23.57 -4.38 -10.71
C ALA A 7 -24.54 -3.30 -10.23
N GLY A 8 -24.90 -3.30 -8.96
CA GLY A 8 -25.78 -2.28 -8.37
C GLY A 8 -25.17 -0.88 -8.42
N GLY A 9 -23.88 -0.76 -8.16
CA GLY A 9 -23.15 0.51 -8.30
C GLY A 9 -23.14 1.03 -9.73
N LEU A 10 -22.87 0.15 -10.70
CA LEU A 10 -22.89 0.49 -12.12
C LEU A 10 -24.27 0.94 -12.57
N LEU A 11 -25.31 0.20 -12.24
CA LEU A 11 -26.70 0.56 -12.57
C LEU A 11 -27.13 1.88 -11.94
N ALA A 12 -26.74 2.11 -10.69
CA ALA A 12 -26.99 3.39 -10.02
C ALA A 12 -26.28 4.56 -10.71
N ALA A 13 -25.03 4.36 -11.13
CA ALA A 13 -24.27 5.38 -11.85
C ALA A 13 -24.87 5.69 -13.22
N LEU A 14 -25.30 4.66 -13.96
CA LEU A 14 -25.97 4.83 -15.26
C LEU A 14 -27.33 5.54 -15.13
N ASP A 15 -27.99 5.36 -13.99
CA ASP A 15 -29.27 6.02 -13.66
C ASP A 15 -29.07 7.42 -13.05
N GLY A 16 -27.83 7.93 -13.02
CA GLY A 16 -27.51 9.25 -12.49
C GLY A 16 -27.62 9.37 -10.96
N ARG A 17 -27.67 8.24 -10.25
CA ARG A 17 -27.75 8.22 -8.79
C ARG A 17 -26.37 8.26 -8.15
N TYR A 18 -26.30 8.81 -6.95
CA TYR A 18 -25.07 8.84 -6.17
C TYR A 18 -24.64 7.42 -5.76
N VAL A 19 -23.38 7.11 -6.02
CA VAL A 19 -22.73 5.88 -5.56
C VAL A 19 -21.74 6.23 -4.47
N ARG A 20 -21.99 5.78 -3.24
CA ARG A 20 -21.11 6.04 -2.10
C ARG A 20 -19.75 5.39 -2.35
N PRO A 21 -18.63 6.16 -2.37
CA PRO A 21 -17.31 5.59 -2.53
C PRO A 21 -16.90 4.76 -1.32
N ALA A 22 -15.96 3.84 -1.55
CA ALA A 22 -15.30 3.07 -0.51
C ALA A 22 -13.78 3.11 -0.75
N PRO A 23 -12.97 3.00 0.30
CA PRO A 23 -11.51 2.91 0.14
C PRO A 23 -11.14 1.76 -0.78
N GLY A 24 -10.22 2.01 -1.71
CA GLY A 24 -9.63 1.00 -2.58
C GLY A 24 -8.23 0.64 -2.13
N GLY A 25 -7.76 -0.56 -2.46
CA GLY A 25 -6.42 -1.02 -2.14
C GLY A 25 -6.15 -2.43 -2.65
N ASP A 26 -5.04 -3.00 -2.22
CA ASP A 26 -4.66 -4.36 -2.55
C ASP A 26 -5.46 -5.36 -1.70
N LEU A 27 -6.34 -6.11 -2.35
CA LEU A 27 -7.21 -7.09 -1.70
C LEU A 27 -6.44 -8.27 -1.10
N LEU A 28 -5.29 -8.60 -1.63
CA LEU A 28 -4.46 -9.68 -1.09
C LEU A 28 -3.80 -9.26 0.23
N ARG A 29 -3.47 -7.99 0.35
CA ARG A 29 -2.85 -7.41 1.56
C ARG A 29 -3.88 -7.03 2.60
N ASN A 30 -5.02 -6.54 2.15
CA ASN A 30 -6.09 -6.09 3.05
C ASN A 30 -7.46 -6.59 2.58
N PRO A 31 -7.87 -7.82 2.95
CA PRO A 31 -9.18 -8.37 2.61
C PRO A 31 -10.35 -7.59 3.19
N GLU A 32 -10.13 -6.77 4.22
CA GLU A 32 -11.18 -5.93 4.85
C GLU A 32 -11.71 -4.85 3.92
N MET A 33 -11.03 -4.60 2.80
CA MET A 33 -11.54 -3.70 1.75
C MET A 33 -12.70 -4.26 0.94
N LEU A 34 -13.04 -5.51 1.13
CA LEU A 34 -14.25 -6.09 0.55
C LEU A 34 -15.50 -5.57 1.29
N PRO A 35 -16.59 -5.33 0.58
CA PRO A 35 -16.83 -5.48 -0.85
C PRO A 35 -16.22 -4.33 -1.68
N THR A 36 -15.71 -4.65 -2.85
CA THR A 36 -15.08 -3.71 -3.79
C THR A 36 -15.99 -3.32 -4.95
N GLY A 37 -15.55 -2.41 -5.81
CA GLY A 37 -16.26 -1.95 -7.02
C GLY A 37 -16.73 -0.49 -6.92
N ARG A 38 -16.46 0.17 -5.80
CA ARG A 38 -16.75 1.59 -5.56
C ARG A 38 -15.48 2.32 -5.08
N ASN A 39 -14.33 1.90 -5.59
CA ASN A 39 -13.05 2.27 -5.03
C ASN A 39 -12.70 3.73 -5.30
N LEU A 40 -12.38 4.44 -4.24
CA LEU A 40 -11.72 5.73 -4.28
C LEU A 40 -10.30 5.55 -3.76
N HIS A 41 -9.31 5.89 -4.59
CA HIS A 41 -7.91 5.88 -4.19
C HIS A 41 -7.52 7.29 -3.70
N GLY A 42 -7.22 7.39 -2.42
CA GLY A 42 -6.80 8.63 -1.79
C GLY A 42 -5.73 8.37 -0.74
N MET A 43 -4.90 9.36 -0.47
CA MET A 43 -3.90 9.29 0.57
C MET A 43 -4.50 9.83 1.87
N ASP A 44 -4.66 8.95 2.85
CA ASP A 44 -5.03 9.34 4.21
C ASP A 44 -3.78 9.27 5.10
N PRO A 45 -3.23 10.43 5.51
CA PRO A 45 -2.00 10.46 6.30
C PRO A 45 -2.14 9.82 7.69
N PHE A 46 -3.37 9.69 8.20
CA PHE A 46 -3.62 9.04 9.50
C PHE A 46 -3.69 7.50 9.41
N ARG A 47 -3.79 6.98 8.19
CA ARG A 47 -3.86 5.53 7.94
C ARG A 47 -2.59 4.96 7.33
N MET A 48 -1.63 5.81 6.99
CA MET A 48 -0.36 5.41 6.36
C MET A 48 0.82 5.76 7.27
N PRO A 49 1.75 4.83 7.43
CA PRO A 49 1.72 3.47 6.92
C PRO A 49 0.82 2.55 7.75
N SER A 50 0.19 1.55 7.12
CA SER A 50 -0.57 0.53 7.84
C SER A 50 0.36 -0.41 8.63
N ARG A 51 -0.17 -1.11 9.63
CA ARG A 51 0.61 -2.10 10.41
C ARG A 51 1.23 -3.17 9.52
N HIS A 52 0.50 -3.59 8.50
CA HIS A 52 0.99 -4.56 7.53
C HIS A 52 2.14 -3.99 6.70
N ALA A 53 1.98 -2.75 6.21
CA ALA A 53 3.03 -2.05 5.46
C ALA A 53 4.31 -1.84 6.28
N VAL A 54 4.19 -1.51 7.57
CA VAL A 54 5.34 -1.38 8.47
C VAL A 54 6.11 -2.69 8.59
N LYS A 55 5.38 -3.80 8.80
CA LYS A 55 6.00 -5.12 8.92
C LYS A 55 6.67 -5.56 7.61
N ASP A 56 5.99 -5.40 6.48
CA ASP A 56 6.54 -5.72 5.17
C ASP A 56 7.72 -4.82 4.81
N GLY A 57 7.62 -3.53 5.06
CA GLY A 57 8.70 -2.57 4.84
C GLY A 57 9.98 -2.91 5.60
N PHE A 58 9.85 -3.35 6.85
CA PHE A 58 10.99 -3.82 7.63
C PHE A 58 11.66 -5.04 7.00
N VAL A 59 10.86 -6.02 6.55
CA VAL A 59 11.37 -7.22 5.88
C VAL A 59 12.07 -6.85 4.56
N GLN A 60 11.49 -5.95 3.77
CA GLN A 60 12.10 -5.51 2.50
C GLN A 60 13.38 -4.72 2.72
N ALA A 61 13.44 -3.86 3.73
CA ALA A 61 14.66 -3.15 4.12
C ALA A 61 15.77 -4.14 4.49
N GLN A 62 15.46 -5.14 5.31
CA GLN A 62 16.42 -6.16 5.70
C GLN A 62 16.94 -6.95 4.49
N LYS A 63 16.07 -7.38 3.58
CA LYS A 63 16.45 -8.08 2.36
C LYS A 63 17.38 -7.24 1.47
N LEU A 64 17.12 -5.94 1.37
CA LEU A 64 17.97 -5.04 0.58
C LEU A 64 19.38 -4.95 1.19
N LEU A 65 19.47 -4.78 2.50
CA LEU A 65 20.74 -4.72 3.22
C LEU A 65 21.51 -6.04 3.12
N ASP A 66 20.85 -7.17 3.33
CA ASP A 66 21.45 -8.49 3.25
C ASP A 66 21.96 -8.79 1.83
N ARG A 67 21.21 -8.40 0.81
CA ARG A 67 21.62 -8.55 -0.59
C ARG A 67 22.86 -7.73 -0.89
N HIS A 68 22.91 -6.47 -0.51
CA HIS A 68 24.06 -5.62 -0.71
C HIS A 68 25.30 -6.19 -0.01
N ARG A 69 25.15 -6.64 1.24
CA ARG A 69 26.22 -7.25 2.00
C ARG A 69 26.74 -8.56 1.38
N ALA A 70 25.84 -9.37 0.82
CA ALA A 70 26.24 -10.61 0.11
C ALA A 70 27.03 -10.31 -1.15
N ASP A 71 26.67 -9.25 -1.88
CA ASP A 71 27.31 -8.90 -3.16
C ASP A 71 28.63 -8.12 -2.96
N SER A 72 28.74 -7.25 -1.95
CA SER A 72 29.88 -6.36 -1.73
C SER A 72 30.73 -6.66 -0.48
N GLY A 73 30.20 -7.46 0.44
CA GLY A 73 30.85 -7.73 1.74
C GLY A 73 30.68 -6.62 2.79
N GLU A 74 30.13 -5.47 2.41
CA GLU A 74 30.00 -4.30 3.28
C GLU A 74 28.55 -3.81 3.36
N TRP A 75 28.26 -2.99 4.38
CA TRP A 75 26.98 -2.32 4.47
C TRP A 75 26.92 -1.12 3.51
N PRO A 76 25.77 -0.84 2.89
CA PRO A 76 25.64 0.32 2.02
C PRO A 76 25.79 1.61 2.84
N GLN A 77 26.60 2.54 2.35
CA GLN A 77 26.75 3.87 2.96
C GLN A 77 25.60 4.80 2.56
N THR A 78 25.00 4.56 1.41
CA THR A 78 23.92 5.37 0.86
C THR A 78 22.95 4.46 0.14
N VAL A 79 21.65 4.69 0.36
CA VAL A 79 20.57 4.01 -0.35
C VAL A 79 19.68 5.06 -0.99
N ALA A 80 19.53 4.98 -2.31
CA ALA A 80 18.58 5.81 -3.04
C ALA A 80 17.26 5.05 -3.21
N MET A 81 16.15 5.68 -2.86
CA MET A 81 14.82 5.11 -3.02
C MET A 81 13.91 6.07 -3.77
N VAL A 82 13.20 5.54 -4.74
CA VAL A 82 12.14 6.29 -5.45
C VAL A 82 10.79 5.91 -4.84
N LEU A 83 10.12 6.88 -4.24
CA LEU A 83 8.83 6.66 -3.57
C LEU A 83 7.69 7.05 -4.51
N TRP A 84 7.19 6.09 -5.26
CA TRP A 84 6.04 6.30 -6.13
C TRP A 84 4.75 6.46 -5.32
N GLY A 85 4.02 7.53 -5.61
CA GLY A 85 2.74 7.80 -4.93
C GLY A 85 1.72 6.68 -5.12
N THR A 86 1.60 6.16 -6.33
CA THR A 86 0.69 5.05 -6.65
C THR A 86 1.02 3.77 -5.90
N ASP A 87 2.29 3.44 -5.75
CA ASP A 87 2.72 2.25 -5.01
C ASP A 87 2.44 2.39 -3.51
N ASN A 88 2.66 3.59 -2.96
CA ASN A 88 2.31 3.87 -1.58
C ASN A 88 0.79 3.82 -1.34
N LEU A 89 -0.02 4.32 -2.27
CA LEU A 89 -1.47 4.22 -2.17
C LEU A 89 -1.97 2.78 -2.18
N LYS A 90 -1.46 1.95 -3.10
CA LYS A 90 -1.87 0.56 -3.25
C LYS A 90 -1.41 -0.34 -2.10
N SER A 91 -0.23 -0.07 -1.57
CA SER A 91 0.39 -0.85 -0.50
C SER A 91 0.19 -0.27 0.90
N GLU A 92 -0.59 0.80 1.01
CA GLU A 92 -0.81 1.53 2.27
C GLU A 92 0.50 2.00 2.93
N GLY A 93 1.45 2.45 2.12
CA GLY A 93 2.73 2.97 2.58
C GLY A 93 3.87 1.96 2.65
N GLY A 94 3.85 0.91 1.82
CA GLY A 94 4.93 -0.08 1.76
C GLY A 94 6.32 0.51 1.51
N PRO A 95 6.55 1.22 0.39
CA PRO A 95 7.83 1.87 0.10
C PRO A 95 8.22 2.91 1.16
N LEU A 96 7.26 3.67 1.68
CA LEU A 96 7.49 4.61 2.77
C LEU A 96 7.99 3.90 4.02
N SER A 97 7.36 2.79 4.39
CA SER A 97 7.75 1.98 5.55
C SER A 97 9.15 1.39 5.39
N GLN A 98 9.51 0.97 4.18
CA GLN A 98 10.86 0.49 3.88
C GLN A 98 11.90 1.59 4.07
N ALA A 99 11.62 2.81 3.59
CA ALA A 99 12.50 3.96 3.79
C ALA A 99 12.67 4.30 5.28
N LEU A 100 11.57 4.32 6.04
CA LEU A 100 11.60 4.56 7.48
C LEU A 100 12.43 3.49 8.22
N ALA A 101 12.27 2.21 7.84
CA ALA A 101 13.03 1.11 8.42
C ALA A 101 14.54 1.25 8.14
N LEU A 102 14.92 1.66 6.92
CA LEU A 102 16.34 1.93 6.57
C LEU A 102 16.91 3.10 7.36
N MET A 103 16.10 4.07 7.72
CA MET A 103 16.49 5.19 8.59
C MET A 103 16.52 4.83 10.08
N GLY A 104 16.09 3.63 10.46
CA GLY A 104 15.94 3.22 11.85
C GLY A 104 14.73 3.81 12.56
N ALA A 105 13.80 4.39 11.82
CA ALA A 105 12.58 4.98 12.37
C ALA A 105 11.46 3.94 12.49
N LYS A 106 10.71 4.03 13.58
CA LYS A 106 9.49 3.24 13.78
C LYS A 106 8.30 4.19 13.77
N PRO A 107 7.39 4.06 12.79
CA PRO A 107 6.16 4.83 12.77
C PRO A 107 5.15 4.36 13.82
#